data_a533f5814265e9906b7c4ecdae621f47
#
_entry.id   a533f5814265e9906b7c4ecdae621f47
#
_cell.length_a   1.000
_cell.length_b   1.000
_cell.length_c   1.000
_cell.angle_alpha   90.00
_cell.angle_beta   90.00
_cell.angle_gamma   90.00
#
_symmetry.space_group_name_H-M   'P 1'
#
loop_
_entity.id
_entity.type
_entity.pdbx_description
1 polymer ?
#
loop_
_entity_poly.entity_id
_entity_poly.type
_entity_poly.pdbx_seq_one_letter_code
_entity_poly.pdbx_strand_id
1 'polypeptide(L)'
;MKILQKGIAFPFDSRYDRKDIAAEGRIPLRGQKGGPTMTKDILSIIRENMSTFSKGQKLIANFILESYDKAAFMTASKLGKTVKVSESTVVRFAAELNYDGYPAMQKALQEMIRSKLTSAQRIEVSNDRIGNQDILSMVMQSDMDKIHMTLEETNREDFDRAVSAIVDARHIYILGVRSAAALASFLGFYFNLIFDNVTVVHATSTSEVFEQLLRIGPNDVIVGVSFPRYSRRTVKAMQFAHDRGAATIALTDSETSPLAPISTLTLLAKSDMASFVDSLVAPLSLINALIVAIGRKKNDDLSQTFETLEQIWDEYEVYEKVEEIT
;
A
#
# COMPACT_ATOMS: atom_id res chain seq x y z
N MET A 1 -50.42 28.39 13.12
CA MET A 1 -50.88 27.54 12.05
C MET A 1 -49.98 26.31 12.00
N LYS A 2 -50.50 25.16 12.52
CA LYS A 2 -49.78 23.90 12.66
C LYS A 2 -49.79 23.18 11.31
N ILE A 3 -48.62 22.75 10.79
CA ILE A 3 -48.57 21.83 9.68
C ILE A 3 -47.80 20.59 10.16
N LEU A 4 -48.51 19.47 10.04
CA LEU A 4 -48.23 18.12 10.52
C LEU A 4 -46.99 17.50 9.88
N GLN A 5 -46.14 16.91 10.69
CA GLN A 5 -45.24 15.83 10.34
C GLN A 5 -46.02 14.58 9.97
N LYS A 6 -45.87 14.08 8.74
CA LYS A 6 -46.23 12.70 8.37
C LYS A 6 -44.93 11.89 8.27
N GLY A 7 -44.66 11.09 9.29
CA GLY A 7 -43.66 10.02 9.25
C GLY A 7 -44.17 8.89 8.35
N ILE A 8 -43.36 8.50 7.38
CA ILE A 8 -43.52 7.27 6.60
C ILE A 8 -42.85 6.16 7.37
N ALA A 9 -43.64 5.33 8.05
CA ALA A 9 -43.16 4.08 8.65
C ALA A 9 -43.12 3.01 7.57
N PHE A 10 -41.96 2.43 7.34
CA PHE A 10 -41.80 1.18 6.59
C PHE A 10 -42.14 -0.01 7.50
N PRO A 11 -42.94 -0.98 7.06
CA PRO A 11 -43.25 -2.15 7.87
C PRO A 11 -42.05 -3.08 7.94
N PHE A 12 -41.60 -3.33 9.15
CA PHE A 12 -40.61 -4.37 9.49
C PHE A 12 -41.29 -5.74 9.41
N ASP A 13 -40.97 -6.56 8.40
CA ASP A 13 -41.49 -7.93 8.28
C ASP A 13 -40.75 -8.87 9.25
N SER A 14 -41.49 -9.31 10.27
CA SER A 14 -40.99 -10.12 11.41
C SER A 14 -40.85 -11.62 11.10
N ARG A 15 -40.52 -12.02 9.88
CA ARG A 15 -40.47 -13.45 9.46
C ARG A 15 -39.06 -14.03 9.30
N TYR A 16 -38.05 -13.50 9.98
CA TYR A 16 -36.76 -14.20 10.09
C TYR A 16 -36.37 -14.41 11.55
N ASP A 17 -36.75 -15.61 12.06
CA ASP A 17 -36.31 -16.11 13.36
C ASP A 17 -34.86 -16.62 13.23
N ARG A 18 -34.02 -16.21 14.19
CA ARG A 18 -32.57 -16.50 14.22
C ARG A 18 -32.21 -17.95 14.55
N LYS A 19 -33.11 -18.89 14.47
CA LYS A 19 -32.90 -20.29 14.90
C LYS A 19 -32.84 -21.37 13.81
N ASP A 20 -33.05 -21.04 12.53
CA ASP A 20 -33.15 -22.03 11.46
C ASP A 20 -31.93 -22.14 10.51
N ILE A 21 -30.75 -21.63 10.89
CA ILE A 21 -29.51 -21.80 10.11
C ILE A 21 -28.54 -22.79 10.81
N ALA A 22 -29.06 -23.83 11.36
CA ALA A 22 -28.25 -24.90 12.00
C ALA A 22 -28.72 -26.30 11.66
N ALA A 23 -29.08 -26.61 10.42
CA ALA A 23 -29.17 -28.01 9.93
C ALA A 23 -29.39 -28.00 8.42
N GLU A 24 -28.36 -28.28 7.65
CA GLU A 24 -28.29 -29.14 6.46
C GLU A 24 -27.18 -28.65 5.50
N GLY A 25 -26.28 -29.57 5.17
CA GLY A 25 -25.33 -29.37 4.05
C GLY A 25 -23.87 -29.27 4.41
N ARG A 26 -23.28 -30.20 5.17
CA ARG A 26 -21.81 -30.36 5.18
C ARG A 26 -21.33 -30.90 3.83
N ILE A 27 -20.83 -30.04 2.99
CA ILE A 27 -19.95 -30.43 1.90
C ILE A 27 -18.55 -30.58 2.51
N PRO A 28 -17.85 -31.73 2.35
CA PRO A 28 -16.52 -31.90 2.90
C PRO A 28 -15.53 -31.08 2.08
N LEU A 29 -15.03 -30.01 2.63
CA LEU A 29 -13.87 -29.28 2.11
C LEU A 29 -12.63 -30.13 2.28
N ARG A 30 -12.14 -30.67 1.17
CA ARG A 30 -10.90 -31.43 1.05
C ARG A 30 -9.74 -30.48 1.38
N GLY A 31 -9.06 -30.79 2.49
CA GLY A 31 -7.68 -30.41 2.85
C GLY A 31 -7.15 -29.05 2.37
N GLN A 32 -7.48 -27.96 3.02
CA GLN A 32 -6.58 -26.80 3.08
C GLN A 32 -5.79 -26.86 4.38
N LYS A 33 -4.53 -27.28 4.25
CA LYS A 33 -3.51 -27.07 5.26
C LYS A 33 -3.13 -25.58 5.25
N GLY A 34 -3.18 -24.93 6.42
CA GLY A 34 -2.53 -23.66 6.70
C GLY A 34 -3.31 -22.45 6.20
N GLY A 35 -4.16 -21.87 7.07
CA GLY A 35 -4.49 -20.45 6.97
C GLY A 35 -3.21 -19.61 7.05
N PRO A 36 -3.20 -18.35 6.55
CA PRO A 36 -2.01 -17.51 6.57
C PRO A 36 -1.55 -17.38 8.02
N THR A 37 -0.42 -17.99 8.34
CA THR A 37 0.32 -17.72 9.57
C THR A 37 0.64 -16.24 9.53
N MET A 38 -0.02 -15.43 10.37
CA MET A 38 0.43 -14.08 10.67
C MET A 38 1.91 -14.20 11.03
N THR A 39 2.78 -13.74 10.16
CA THR A 39 4.22 -13.67 10.43
C THR A 39 4.37 -12.82 11.69
N LYS A 40 4.77 -13.48 12.79
CA LYS A 40 4.97 -12.80 14.08
C LYS A 40 5.96 -11.68 13.87
N ASP A 41 5.66 -10.50 14.37
CA ASP A 41 6.60 -9.39 14.28
C ASP A 41 7.85 -9.69 15.10
N ILE A 42 8.99 -9.15 14.69
CA ILE A 42 10.29 -9.43 15.31
C ILE A 42 10.30 -9.15 16.83
N LEU A 43 9.54 -8.16 17.32
CA LEU A 43 9.46 -7.87 18.75
C LEU A 43 8.72 -8.99 19.51
N SER A 44 7.73 -9.60 18.87
CA SER A 44 7.02 -10.75 19.43
C SER A 44 7.94 -11.98 19.48
N ILE A 45 8.72 -12.23 18.43
CA ILE A 45 9.72 -13.30 18.39
C ILE A 45 10.78 -13.08 19.50
N ILE A 46 11.27 -11.87 19.67
CA ILE A 46 12.23 -11.54 20.74
C ILE A 46 11.64 -11.81 22.13
N ARG A 47 10.38 -11.40 22.39
CA ARG A 47 9.73 -11.62 23.69
C ARG A 47 9.55 -13.11 24.00
N GLU A 48 9.15 -13.90 23.02
CA GLU A 48 8.95 -15.36 23.18
C GLU A 48 10.26 -16.11 23.48
N ASN A 49 11.37 -15.66 22.86
CA ASN A 49 12.67 -16.29 23.05
C ASN A 49 13.50 -15.70 24.21
N MET A 50 12.94 -14.76 24.99
CA MET A 50 13.67 -14.05 26.06
C MET A 50 14.27 -15.00 27.10
N SER A 51 13.63 -16.13 27.41
CA SER A 51 14.10 -17.11 28.38
C SER A 51 15.34 -17.87 27.90
N THR A 52 15.49 -18.09 26.61
CA THR A 52 16.57 -18.89 26.00
C THR A 52 17.84 -18.07 25.79
N PHE A 53 17.75 -16.73 25.77
CA PHE A 53 18.86 -15.83 25.49
C PHE A 53 19.95 -15.85 26.57
N SER A 54 21.19 -15.87 26.14
CA SER A 54 22.37 -15.62 27.00
C SER A 54 22.35 -14.22 27.61
N LYS A 55 23.16 -13.96 28.63
CA LYS A 55 23.22 -12.65 29.28
C LYS A 55 23.46 -11.49 28.30
N GLY A 56 24.39 -11.68 27.35
CA GLY A 56 24.67 -10.65 26.33
C GLY A 56 23.53 -10.46 25.34
N GLN A 57 22.86 -11.55 24.91
CA GLN A 57 21.70 -11.50 24.04
C GLN A 57 20.50 -10.83 24.71
N LYS A 58 20.30 -11.03 26.03
CA LYS A 58 19.25 -10.33 26.80
C LYS A 58 19.45 -8.82 26.84
N LEU A 59 20.71 -8.35 26.87
CA LEU A 59 20.99 -6.89 26.78
C LEU A 59 20.59 -6.34 25.41
N ILE A 60 20.88 -7.06 24.34
CA ILE A 60 20.45 -6.67 22.97
C ILE A 60 18.93 -6.70 22.87
N ALA A 61 18.29 -7.78 23.31
CA ALA A 61 16.84 -7.96 23.27
C ALA A 61 16.11 -6.83 24.03
N ASN A 62 16.53 -6.54 25.25
CA ASN A 62 15.93 -5.46 26.04
C ASN A 62 16.08 -4.10 25.36
N PHE A 63 17.26 -3.77 24.84
CA PHE A 63 17.47 -2.52 24.12
C PHE A 63 16.57 -2.41 22.88
N ILE A 64 16.47 -3.49 22.11
CA ILE A 64 15.56 -3.52 20.94
C ILE A 64 14.11 -3.35 21.37
N LEU A 65 13.66 -3.99 22.47
CA LEU A 65 12.29 -3.87 22.95
C LEU A 65 11.94 -2.47 23.48
N GLU A 66 12.92 -1.78 24.09
CA GLU A 66 12.75 -0.45 24.68
C GLU A 66 12.98 0.68 23.67
N SER A 67 13.88 0.49 22.70
CA SER A 67 14.32 1.52 21.76
C SER A 67 14.44 0.95 20.34
N TYR A 68 13.40 0.25 19.89
CA TYR A 68 13.37 -0.38 18.56
C TYR A 68 13.57 0.62 17.42
N ASP A 69 13.06 1.83 17.57
CA ASP A 69 13.19 2.96 16.66
C ASP A 69 14.68 3.32 16.42
N LYS A 70 15.50 3.33 17.47
CA LYS A 70 16.93 3.58 17.38
C LYS A 70 17.70 2.34 16.90
N ALA A 71 17.36 1.17 17.44
CA ALA A 71 18.02 -0.10 17.12
C ALA A 71 17.99 -0.44 15.63
N ALA A 72 16.87 -0.19 14.95
CA ALA A 72 16.69 -0.49 13.53
C ALA A 72 17.65 0.25 12.59
N PHE A 73 18.21 1.36 13.04
CA PHE A 73 19.11 2.18 12.23
C PHE A 73 20.57 2.14 12.73
N MET A 74 20.87 1.30 13.74
CA MET A 74 22.23 1.08 14.22
C MET A 74 22.93 -0.02 13.41
N THR A 75 24.21 0.14 13.11
CA THR A 75 25.06 -0.97 12.66
C THR A 75 25.26 -1.97 13.79
N ALA A 76 25.63 -3.23 13.47
CA ALA A 76 25.94 -4.24 14.49
C ALA A 76 26.99 -3.75 15.49
N SER A 77 28.03 -3.07 14.98
CA SER A 77 29.08 -2.47 15.81
C SER A 77 28.55 -1.38 16.74
N LYS A 78 27.70 -0.46 16.23
CA LYS A 78 27.10 0.61 17.03
C LYS A 78 26.16 0.05 18.10
N LEU A 79 25.32 -0.93 17.75
CA LEU A 79 24.43 -1.60 18.70
C LEU A 79 25.23 -2.32 19.78
N GLY A 80 26.26 -3.10 19.40
CA GLY A 80 27.13 -3.81 20.36
C GLY A 80 27.77 -2.84 21.35
N LYS A 81 28.33 -1.71 20.87
CA LYS A 81 28.92 -0.67 21.75
C LYS A 81 27.89 -0.08 22.70
N THR A 82 26.69 0.20 22.22
CA THR A 82 25.60 0.79 23.02
C THR A 82 25.18 -0.11 24.17
N VAL A 83 25.03 -1.42 23.91
CA VAL A 83 24.61 -2.39 24.94
C VAL A 83 25.79 -3.12 25.62
N LYS A 84 27.02 -2.69 25.33
CA LYS A 84 28.26 -3.22 25.92
C LYS A 84 28.51 -4.72 25.68
N VAL A 85 28.25 -5.14 24.44
CA VAL A 85 28.59 -6.49 23.95
C VAL A 85 29.45 -6.41 22.68
N SER A 86 30.06 -7.52 22.28
CA SER A 86 30.82 -7.58 21.02
C SER A 86 29.87 -7.57 19.81
N GLU A 87 30.36 -7.06 18.68
CA GLU A 87 29.65 -7.11 17.39
C GLU A 87 29.28 -8.55 16.99
N SER A 88 30.20 -9.51 17.25
CA SER A 88 29.93 -10.93 17.00
C SER A 88 28.78 -11.49 17.85
N THR A 89 28.50 -10.92 19.02
CA THR A 89 27.33 -11.28 19.83
C THR A 89 26.03 -10.75 19.18
N VAL A 90 26.10 -9.57 18.58
CA VAL A 90 24.94 -9.01 17.84
C VAL A 90 24.63 -9.84 16.59
N VAL A 91 25.66 -10.25 15.83
CA VAL A 91 25.46 -11.10 14.64
C VAL A 91 24.90 -12.47 15.05
N ARG A 92 25.41 -13.09 16.13
CA ARG A 92 24.85 -14.36 16.65
C ARG A 92 23.42 -14.22 17.17
N PHE A 93 23.07 -13.07 17.74
CA PHE A 93 21.70 -12.80 18.16
C PHE A 93 20.71 -12.79 16.97
N ALA A 94 21.11 -12.23 15.82
CA ALA A 94 20.30 -12.29 14.61
C ALA A 94 20.12 -13.74 14.11
N ALA A 95 21.18 -14.55 14.13
CA ALA A 95 21.11 -15.96 13.75
C ALA A 95 20.22 -16.78 14.72
N GLU A 96 20.23 -16.49 16.02
CA GLU A 96 19.36 -17.12 17.02
C GLU A 96 17.87 -16.86 16.74
N LEU A 97 17.56 -15.71 16.14
CA LEU A 97 16.21 -15.35 15.69
C LEU A 97 15.87 -15.85 14.27
N ASN A 98 16.71 -16.76 13.71
CA ASN A 98 16.58 -17.34 12.37
C ASN A 98 16.70 -16.32 11.22
N TYR A 99 17.46 -15.23 11.39
CA TYR A 99 17.79 -14.31 10.31
C TYR A 99 19.18 -14.66 9.73
N ASP A 100 19.31 -14.46 8.40
CA ASP A 100 20.57 -14.58 7.69
C ASP A 100 21.47 -13.36 8.01
N GLY A 101 21.97 -13.32 9.25
CA GLY A 101 22.82 -12.28 9.80
C GLY A 101 22.09 -11.01 10.23
N TYR A 102 22.88 -10.07 10.76
CA TYR A 102 22.37 -8.81 11.29
C TYR A 102 21.68 -7.92 10.25
N PRO A 103 22.16 -7.80 8.99
CA PRO A 103 21.48 -6.98 7.99
C PRO A 103 20.05 -7.44 7.70
N ALA A 104 19.80 -8.76 7.64
CA ALA A 104 18.45 -9.30 7.43
C ALA A 104 17.53 -9.02 8.62
N MET A 105 18.02 -9.20 9.85
CA MET A 105 17.29 -8.83 11.06
C MET A 105 17.00 -7.33 11.13
N GLN A 106 17.98 -6.50 10.78
CA GLN A 106 17.85 -5.05 10.76
C GLN A 106 16.76 -4.61 9.75
N LYS A 107 16.75 -5.21 8.55
CA LYS A 107 15.72 -4.96 7.53
C LYS A 107 14.33 -5.31 8.05
N ALA A 108 14.16 -6.48 8.68
CA ALA A 108 12.89 -6.89 9.28
C ALA A 108 12.44 -5.93 10.40
N LEU A 109 13.38 -5.45 11.21
CA LEU A 109 13.10 -4.45 12.24
C LEU A 109 12.69 -3.11 11.63
N GLN A 110 13.34 -2.66 10.56
CA GLN A 110 12.98 -1.45 9.82
C GLN A 110 11.59 -1.56 9.19
N GLU A 111 11.27 -2.67 8.54
CA GLU A 111 9.95 -2.92 7.95
C GLU A 111 8.84 -2.87 9.00
N MET A 112 9.03 -3.52 10.15
CA MET A 112 8.09 -3.47 11.26
C MET A 112 7.88 -2.04 11.77
N ILE A 113 8.95 -1.28 11.93
CA ILE A 113 8.93 0.09 12.47
C ILE A 113 8.23 1.06 11.54
N ARG A 114 8.37 0.91 10.23
CA ARG A 114 7.78 1.80 9.22
C ARG A 114 6.30 2.05 9.46
N SER A 115 5.57 1.05 9.91
CA SER A 115 4.14 1.16 10.23
C SER A 115 3.85 1.73 11.62
N LYS A 116 4.81 1.65 12.56
CA LYS A 116 4.61 1.99 13.97
C LYS A 116 5.12 3.38 14.38
N LEU A 117 6.15 3.94 13.71
CA LEU A 117 6.70 5.24 14.06
C LEU A 117 5.68 6.37 13.93
N THR A 118 5.60 7.22 14.95
CA THR A 118 4.92 8.51 14.86
C THR A 118 5.69 9.47 13.95
N SER A 119 5.04 10.54 13.49
CA SER A 119 5.71 11.55 12.66
C SER A 119 6.88 12.22 13.38
N ALA A 120 6.78 12.44 14.69
CA ALA A 120 7.86 13.00 15.51
C ALA A 120 9.08 12.06 15.57
N GLN A 121 8.85 10.77 15.84
CA GLN A 121 9.93 9.77 15.83
C GLN A 121 10.59 9.63 14.46
N ARG A 122 9.82 9.76 13.38
CA ARG A 122 10.37 9.75 12.01
C ARG A 122 11.33 10.91 11.78
N ILE A 123 11.01 12.11 12.26
CA ILE A 123 11.88 13.29 12.18
C ILE A 123 13.17 13.05 12.97
N GLU A 124 13.08 12.56 14.22
CA GLU A 124 14.24 12.30 15.08
C GLU A 124 15.21 11.29 14.40
N VAL A 125 14.69 10.15 13.97
CA VAL A 125 15.46 9.12 13.27
C VAL A 125 16.09 9.63 11.99
N SER A 126 15.39 10.47 11.24
CA SER A 126 15.88 11.04 9.99
C SER A 126 16.99 12.05 10.22
N ASN A 127 16.86 12.92 11.21
CA ASN A 127 17.87 13.91 11.56
C ASN A 127 19.19 13.23 11.97
N ASP A 128 19.10 12.15 12.77
CA ASP A 128 20.26 11.35 13.15
C ASP A 128 20.94 10.68 11.94
N ARG A 129 20.19 10.34 10.91
CA ARG A 129 20.66 9.69 9.69
C ARG A 129 21.25 10.69 8.69
N ILE A 130 20.60 11.84 8.52
CA ILE A 130 21.00 12.87 7.54
C ILE A 130 22.31 13.54 7.98
N GLY A 131 22.43 13.90 9.26
CA GLY A 131 23.61 14.58 9.78
C GLY A 131 23.96 15.83 8.95
N ASN A 132 25.21 15.92 8.46
CA ASN A 132 25.70 17.02 7.63
C ASN A 132 25.74 16.67 6.12
N GLN A 133 24.98 15.68 5.66
CA GLN A 133 24.99 15.28 4.25
C GLN A 133 24.23 16.26 3.38
N ASP A 134 24.56 16.30 2.09
CA ASP A 134 23.76 17.01 1.08
C ASP A 134 22.40 16.31 0.93
N ILE A 135 21.35 16.96 1.43
CA ILE A 135 19.97 16.45 1.45
C ILE A 135 19.47 16.17 0.04
N LEU A 136 19.74 17.06 -0.91
CA LEU A 136 19.27 16.92 -2.29
C LEU A 136 19.83 15.63 -2.90
N SER A 137 21.15 15.49 -2.90
CA SER A 137 21.80 14.30 -3.47
C SER A 137 21.38 13.03 -2.77
N MET A 138 21.26 13.05 -1.44
CA MET A 138 20.83 11.87 -0.65
C MET A 138 19.40 11.44 -1.02
N VAL A 139 18.47 12.36 -1.10
CA VAL A 139 17.06 12.04 -1.44
C VAL A 139 16.95 11.53 -2.87
N MET A 140 17.56 12.24 -3.83
CA MET A 140 17.51 11.86 -5.25
C MET A 140 18.17 10.50 -5.49
N GLN A 141 19.32 10.21 -4.87
CA GLN A 141 19.96 8.90 -4.97
C GLN A 141 19.09 7.80 -4.37
N SER A 142 18.52 8.03 -3.20
CA SER A 142 17.60 7.09 -2.56
C SER A 142 16.37 6.81 -3.41
N ASP A 143 15.85 7.80 -4.12
CA ASP A 143 14.70 7.64 -5.02
C ASP A 143 15.07 6.83 -6.27
N MET A 144 16.25 7.06 -6.86
CA MET A 144 16.77 6.23 -7.97
C MET A 144 16.91 4.77 -7.56
N ASP A 145 17.47 4.50 -6.36
CA ASP A 145 17.63 3.15 -5.83
C ASP A 145 16.26 2.44 -5.68
N LYS A 146 15.21 3.17 -5.24
CA LYS A 146 13.86 2.62 -5.10
C LYS A 146 13.21 2.31 -6.45
N ILE A 147 13.40 3.16 -7.45
CA ILE A 147 12.93 2.87 -8.82
C ILE A 147 13.62 1.62 -9.33
N HIS A 148 14.93 1.51 -9.16
CA HIS A 148 15.70 0.35 -9.60
C HIS A 148 15.24 -0.95 -8.93
N MET A 149 15.12 -0.95 -7.60
CA MET A 149 14.60 -2.11 -6.84
C MET A 149 13.16 -2.47 -7.25
N THR A 150 12.31 -1.48 -7.49
CA THR A 150 10.94 -1.72 -7.95
C THR A 150 10.94 -2.39 -9.32
N LEU A 151 11.79 -1.92 -10.24
CA LEU A 151 11.93 -2.49 -11.57
C LEU A 151 12.38 -3.96 -11.52
N GLU A 152 13.31 -4.30 -10.63
CA GLU A 152 13.84 -5.66 -10.46
C GLU A 152 12.83 -6.61 -9.81
N GLU A 153 12.08 -6.12 -8.81
CA GLU A 153 11.14 -6.94 -8.02
C GLU A 153 9.74 -7.02 -8.63
N THR A 154 9.40 -6.17 -9.61
CA THR A 154 8.07 -6.20 -10.25
C THR A 154 7.85 -7.51 -11.01
N ASN A 155 6.84 -8.28 -10.60
CA ASN A 155 6.37 -9.44 -11.34
C ASN A 155 5.69 -8.99 -12.64
N ARG A 156 6.30 -9.35 -13.77
CA ARG A 156 5.81 -8.96 -15.12
C ARG A 156 4.46 -9.58 -15.45
N GLU A 157 4.25 -10.83 -15.06
CA GLU A 157 2.99 -11.53 -15.31
C GLU A 157 1.83 -10.88 -14.54
N ASP A 158 2.03 -10.56 -13.26
CA ASP A 158 1.00 -9.86 -12.46
C ASP A 158 0.75 -8.44 -12.97
N PHE A 159 1.78 -7.76 -13.48
CA PHE A 159 1.62 -6.46 -14.12
C PHE A 159 0.75 -6.57 -15.39
N ASP A 160 1.03 -7.52 -16.27
CA ASP A 160 0.26 -7.73 -17.50
C ASP A 160 -1.19 -8.18 -17.23
N ARG A 161 -1.38 -8.98 -16.18
CA ARG A 161 -2.72 -9.37 -15.69
C ARG A 161 -3.48 -8.18 -15.14
N ALA A 162 -2.82 -7.28 -14.41
CA ALA A 162 -3.44 -6.06 -13.89
C ALA A 162 -3.86 -5.14 -15.04
N VAL A 163 -2.99 -4.95 -16.05
CA VAL A 163 -3.33 -4.19 -17.26
C VAL A 163 -4.56 -4.80 -17.96
N SER A 164 -4.61 -6.12 -18.11
CA SER A 164 -5.75 -6.79 -18.76
C SER A 164 -7.04 -6.64 -17.95
N ALA A 165 -6.98 -6.86 -16.63
CA ALA A 165 -8.13 -6.71 -15.75
C ALA A 165 -8.71 -5.29 -15.76
N ILE A 166 -7.87 -4.26 -15.88
CA ILE A 166 -8.31 -2.86 -15.97
C ILE A 166 -8.96 -2.58 -17.33
N VAL A 167 -8.36 -3.05 -18.42
CA VAL A 167 -8.88 -2.83 -19.78
C VAL A 167 -10.24 -3.49 -19.99
N ASP A 168 -10.44 -4.69 -19.41
CA ASP A 168 -11.66 -5.48 -19.58
C ASP A 168 -12.76 -5.12 -18.56
N ALA A 169 -12.49 -4.21 -17.61
CA ALA A 169 -13.42 -3.87 -16.54
C ALA A 169 -14.66 -3.10 -17.06
N ARG A 170 -15.83 -3.48 -16.55
CA ARG A 170 -17.06 -2.72 -16.77
C ARG A 170 -16.98 -1.32 -16.09
N HIS A 171 -16.37 -1.23 -14.91
CA HIS A 171 -16.15 0.02 -14.18
C HIS A 171 -14.86 -0.06 -13.37
N ILE A 172 -14.12 1.05 -13.34
CA ILE A 172 -12.83 1.17 -12.68
C ILE A 172 -12.96 2.10 -11.49
N TYR A 173 -12.68 1.59 -10.29
CA TYR A 173 -12.61 2.39 -9.07
C TYR A 173 -11.15 2.57 -8.66
N ILE A 174 -10.77 3.79 -8.28
CA ILE A 174 -9.40 4.10 -7.83
C ILE A 174 -9.49 4.72 -6.44
N LEU A 175 -8.79 4.16 -5.48
CA LEU A 175 -8.81 4.63 -4.10
C LEU A 175 -7.42 4.79 -3.52
N GLY A 176 -7.10 5.99 -3.10
CA GLY A 176 -5.94 6.34 -2.28
C GLY A 176 -6.33 7.35 -1.22
N VAL A 177 -5.72 7.27 -0.03
CA VAL A 177 -6.04 8.15 1.10
C VAL A 177 -4.80 8.85 1.60
N ARG A 178 -4.90 10.12 2.03
CA ARG A 178 -3.80 10.97 2.48
C ARG A 178 -2.76 11.20 1.36
N SER A 179 -1.46 10.91 1.58
CA SER A 179 -0.43 11.05 0.56
C SER A 179 -0.67 10.17 -0.68
N ALA A 180 -1.24 8.98 -0.50
CA ALA A 180 -1.62 8.10 -1.60
C ALA A 180 -2.79 8.66 -2.45
N ALA A 181 -3.56 9.65 -1.96
CA ALA A 181 -4.60 10.30 -2.73
C ALA A 181 -4.02 11.05 -3.94
N ALA A 182 -2.81 11.60 -3.84
CA ALA A 182 -2.13 12.23 -4.97
C ALA A 182 -1.86 11.23 -6.10
N LEU A 183 -1.42 10.02 -5.76
CA LEU A 183 -1.20 8.93 -6.73
C LEU A 183 -2.51 8.45 -7.36
N ALA A 184 -3.56 8.30 -6.55
CA ALA A 184 -4.89 7.92 -7.03
C ALA A 184 -5.48 8.97 -7.97
N SER A 185 -5.32 10.27 -7.64
CA SER A 185 -5.76 11.37 -8.49
C SER A 185 -4.98 11.44 -9.80
N PHE A 186 -3.66 11.24 -9.74
CA PHE A 186 -2.83 11.19 -10.93
C PHE A 186 -3.23 10.04 -11.87
N LEU A 187 -3.40 8.83 -11.34
CA LEU A 187 -3.88 7.68 -12.09
C LEU A 187 -5.27 7.95 -12.68
N GLY A 188 -6.18 8.49 -11.86
CA GLY A 188 -7.54 8.82 -12.26
C GLY A 188 -7.61 9.88 -13.35
N PHE A 189 -6.72 10.88 -13.32
CA PHE A 189 -6.64 11.88 -14.38
C PHE A 189 -6.40 11.23 -15.74
N TYR A 190 -5.37 10.38 -15.87
CA TYR A 190 -5.07 9.71 -17.14
C TYR A 190 -6.11 8.67 -17.51
N PHE A 191 -6.66 7.94 -16.53
CA PHE A 191 -7.70 6.95 -16.82
C PHE A 191 -8.98 7.57 -17.34
N ASN A 192 -9.36 8.77 -16.90
CA ASN A 192 -10.51 9.49 -17.45
C ASN A 192 -10.29 10.01 -18.89
N LEU A 193 -9.03 10.04 -19.38
CA LEU A 193 -8.74 10.29 -20.81
C LEU A 193 -8.84 9.00 -21.66
N ILE A 194 -8.70 7.83 -21.03
CA ILE A 194 -8.65 6.53 -21.72
C ILE A 194 -10.01 5.82 -21.65
N PHE A 195 -10.78 6.01 -20.58
CA PHE A 195 -12.01 5.27 -20.27
C PHE A 195 -13.15 6.22 -19.84
N ASP A 196 -14.37 5.85 -20.20
CA ASP A 196 -15.59 6.58 -19.81
C ASP A 196 -16.18 6.14 -18.45
N ASN A 197 -15.60 5.11 -17.83
CA ASN A 197 -16.19 4.36 -16.71
C ASN A 197 -15.28 4.35 -15.48
N VAL A 198 -14.68 5.49 -15.13
CA VAL A 198 -13.74 5.64 -14.01
C VAL A 198 -14.34 6.44 -12.86
N THR A 199 -14.15 5.97 -11.64
CA THR A 199 -14.46 6.69 -10.42
C THR A 199 -13.24 6.78 -9.51
N VAL A 200 -12.71 7.98 -9.31
CA VAL A 200 -11.75 8.25 -8.25
C VAL A 200 -12.54 8.39 -6.95
N VAL A 201 -12.41 7.41 -6.06
CA VAL A 201 -13.18 7.34 -4.81
C VAL A 201 -12.67 8.38 -3.82
N HIS A 202 -13.53 9.35 -3.50
CA HIS A 202 -13.23 10.37 -2.50
C HIS A 202 -13.45 9.82 -1.09
N ALA A 203 -12.47 9.98 -0.21
CA ALA A 203 -12.47 9.40 1.13
C ALA A 203 -12.56 10.45 2.24
N THR A 204 -13.49 11.41 2.13
CA THR A 204 -13.74 12.43 3.17
C THR A 204 -14.34 11.80 4.42
N SER A 205 -15.28 10.87 4.26
CA SER A 205 -15.84 10.04 5.34
C SER A 205 -15.79 8.54 5.01
N THR A 206 -16.01 7.70 6.02
CA THR A 206 -16.05 6.24 5.79
C THR A 206 -17.35 5.83 5.08
N SER A 207 -18.48 6.45 5.38
CA SER A 207 -19.77 6.17 4.72
C SER A 207 -19.70 6.50 3.23
N GLU A 208 -19.18 7.66 2.88
CA GLU A 208 -19.04 8.12 1.51
C GLU A 208 -18.25 7.16 0.61
N VAL A 209 -17.19 6.53 1.14
CA VAL A 209 -16.45 5.50 0.40
C VAL A 209 -17.35 4.33 0.01
N PHE A 210 -18.17 3.82 0.94
CA PHE A 210 -19.08 2.71 0.65
C PHE A 210 -20.26 3.10 -0.23
N GLU A 211 -20.72 4.35 -0.15
CA GLU A 211 -21.76 4.89 -1.03
C GLU A 211 -21.28 4.91 -2.49
N GLN A 212 -20.03 5.35 -2.74
CA GLN A 212 -19.42 5.34 -4.06
C GLN A 212 -19.16 3.91 -4.58
N LEU A 213 -18.87 2.94 -3.69
CA LEU A 213 -18.66 1.54 -4.03
C LEU A 213 -19.94 0.69 -4.00
N LEU A 214 -21.12 1.28 -3.80
CA LEU A 214 -22.38 0.55 -3.60
C LEU A 214 -22.68 -0.47 -4.72
N ARG A 215 -22.33 -0.12 -5.96
CA ARG A 215 -22.63 -0.90 -7.17
C ARG A 215 -21.48 -1.78 -7.66
N ILE A 216 -20.35 -1.82 -6.93
CA ILE A 216 -19.20 -2.64 -7.31
C ILE A 216 -19.54 -4.13 -7.32
N GLY A 217 -19.07 -4.86 -8.30
CA GLY A 217 -19.37 -6.29 -8.48
C GLY A 217 -18.35 -7.02 -9.36
N PRO A 218 -18.65 -8.28 -9.79
CA PRO A 218 -17.68 -9.20 -10.39
C PRO A 218 -17.01 -8.72 -11.70
N ASN A 219 -17.67 -7.82 -12.42
CA ASN A 219 -17.14 -7.28 -13.69
C ASN A 219 -16.41 -5.94 -13.51
N ASP A 220 -16.19 -5.52 -12.28
CA ASP A 220 -15.53 -4.26 -11.95
C ASP A 220 -14.13 -4.50 -11.41
N VAL A 221 -13.29 -3.46 -11.47
CA VAL A 221 -11.97 -3.45 -10.85
C VAL A 221 -11.86 -2.31 -9.86
N ILE A 222 -11.16 -2.55 -8.75
CA ILE A 222 -10.72 -1.50 -7.85
C ILE A 222 -9.20 -1.52 -7.73
N VAL A 223 -8.57 -0.35 -7.94
CA VAL A 223 -7.15 -0.12 -7.69
C VAL A 223 -7.00 0.61 -6.36
N GLY A 224 -6.52 -0.10 -5.34
CA GLY A 224 -6.27 0.43 -4.01
C GLY A 224 -4.80 0.80 -3.80
N VAL A 225 -4.53 2.07 -3.55
CA VAL A 225 -3.17 2.60 -3.34
C VAL A 225 -2.96 2.86 -1.85
N SER A 226 -2.01 2.14 -1.22
CA SER A 226 -1.69 2.35 0.20
C SER A 226 -0.29 1.85 0.55
N PHE A 227 0.45 2.69 1.26
CA PHE A 227 1.83 2.45 1.70
C PHE A 227 1.92 2.49 3.25
N PRO A 228 3.08 2.21 3.87
CA PRO A 228 3.24 2.13 5.32
C PRO A 228 2.57 3.26 6.08
N ARG A 229 2.01 2.91 7.25
CA ARG A 229 0.88 3.53 7.97
C ARG A 229 -0.42 3.39 7.18
N TYR A 230 -0.58 2.20 6.59
CA TYR A 230 -1.70 1.80 5.74
C TYR A 230 -3.05 2.32 6.25
N SER A 231 -3.85 2.85 5.33
CA SER A 231 -5.16 3.39 5.66
C SER A 231 -6.17 2.28 5.93
N ARG A 232 -6.78 2.28 7.11
CA ARG A 232 -7.90 1.37 7.42
C ARG A 232 -9.08 1.54 6.46
N ARG A 233 -9.29 2.76 5.93
CA ARG A 233 -10.36 3.01 4.94
C ARG A 233 -10.07 2.27 3.65
N THR A 234 -8.84 2.37 3.14
CA THR A 234 -8.43 1.65 1.92
C THR A 234 -8.56 0.14 2.11
N VAL A 235 -8.05 -0.41 3.23
CA VAL A 235 -8.17 -1.85 3.52
C VAL A 235 -9.63 -2.31 3.56
N LYS A 236 -10.51 -1.58 4.27
CA LYS A 236 -11.94 -1.93 4.35
C LYS A 236 -12.66 -1.83 3.01
N ALA A 237 -12.33 -0.84 2.19
CA ALA A 237 -12.91 -0.67 0.87
C ALA A 237 -12.46 -1.79 -0.09
N MET A 238 -11.18 -2.16 -0.05
CA MET A 238 -10.66 -3.29 -0.83
C MET A 238 -11.30 -4.61 -0.41
N GLN A 239 -11.43 -4.86 0.90
CA GLN A 239 -12.14 -6.05 1.41
C GLN A 239 -13.60 -6.07 0.94
N PHE A 240 -14.31 -4.95 1.03
CA PHE A 240 -15.68 -4.84 0.57
C PHE A 240 -15.83 -5.16 -0.93
N ALA A 241 -14.92 -4.67 -1.76
CA ALA A 241 -14.89 -4.94 -3.20
C ALA A 241 -14.59 -6.43 -3.47
N HIS A 242 -13.61 -6.99 -2.76
CA HIS A 242 -13.27 -8.41 -2.83
C HIS A 242 -14.47 -9.30 -2.49
N ASP A 243 -15.18 -9.03 -1.38
CA ASP A 243 -16.33 -9.79 -0.93
C ASP A 243 -17.51 -9.71 -1.92
N ARG A 244 -17.53 -8.70 -2.79
CA ARG A 244 -18.49 -8.56 -3.89
C ARG A 244 -18.03 -9.16 -5.22
N GLY A 245 -16.88 -9.82 -5.22
CA GLY A 245 -16.33 -10.52 -6.37
C GLY A 245 -15.65 -9.63 -7.40
N ALA A 246 -15.44 -8.34 -7.11
CA ALA A 246 -14.69 -7.45 -7.99
C ALA A 246 -13.19 -7.84 -8.04
N ALA A 247 -12.54 -7.60 -9.16
CA ALA A 247 -11.10 -7.70 -9.24
C ALA A 247 -10.45 -6.60 -8.39
N THR A 248 -9.57 -7.00 -7.48
CA THR A 248 -8.89 -6.09 -6.56
C THR A 248 -7.41 -6.04 -6.88
N ILE A 249 -6.90 -4.85 -7.19
CA ILE A 249 -5.50 -4.60 -7.50
C ILE A 249 -4.93 -3.72 -6.38
N ALA A 250 -3.96 -4.25 -5.62
CA ALA A 250 -3.23 -3.47 -4.63
C ALA A 250 -1.98 -2.85 -5.25
N LEU A 251 -1.79 -1.54 -5.08
CA LEU A 251 -0.52 -0.86 -5.27
C LEU A 251 0.06 -0.54 -3.89
N THR A 252 1.11 -1.27 -3.49
CA THR A 252 1.65 -1.25 -2.14
C THR A 252 3.16 -1.54 -2.14
N ASP A 253 3.80 -1.58 -0.96
CA ASP A 253 5.26 -1.73 -0.85
C ASP A 253 5.75 -3.15 -0.55
N SER A 254 4.86 -4.05 -0.11
CA SER A 254 5.25 -5.37 0.40
C SER A 254 4.10 -6.37 0.32
N GLU A 255 4.42 -7.65 0.13
CA GLU A 255 3.50 -8.78 0.26
C GLU A 255 2.93 -8.93 1.68
N THR A 256 3.59 -8.34 2.68
CA THR A 256 3.10 -8.30 4.06
C THR A 256 2.14 -7.13 4.33
N SER A 257 1.90 -6.28 3.35
CA SER A 257 0.90 -5.21 3.40
C SER A 257 -0.50 -5.79 3.70
N PRO A 258 -1.34 -5.10 4.50
CA PRO A 258 -2.71 -5.55 4.76
C PRO A 258 -3.61 -5.54 3.51
N LEU A 259 -3.14 -5.00 2.38
CA LEU A 259 -3.85 -5.03 1.10
C LEU A 259 -3.57 -6.32 0.33
N ALA A 260 -2.35 -6.87 0.40
CA ALA A 260 -1.94 -8.03 -0.40
C ALA A 260 -2.86 -9.26 -0.20
N PRO A 261 -3.21 -9.69 1.02
CA PRO A 261 -4.02 -10.90 1.22
C PRO A 261 -5.49 -10.76 0.78
N ILE A 262 -5.96 -9.56 0.54
CA ILE A 262 -7.34 -9.25 0.10
C ILE A 262 -7.40 -8.79 -1.36
N SER A 263 -6.29 -8.88 -2.07
CA SER A 263 -6.18 -8.44 -3.46
C SER A 263 -6.03 -9.64 -4.41
N THR A 264 -6.68 -9.54 -5.57
CA THR A 264 -6.54 -10.51 -6.67
C THR A 264 -5.15 -10.42 -7.27
N LEU A 265 -4.59 -9.20 -7.34
CA LEU A 265 -3.27 -8.90 -7.85
C LEU A 265 -2.59 -7.85 -6.98
N THR A 266 -1.28 -8.00 -6.77
CA THR A 266 -0.49 -7.06 -5.99
C THR A 266 0.66 -6.53 -6.85
N LEU A 267 0.70 -5.21 -7.03
CA LEU A 267 1.79 -4.51 -7.68
C LEU A 267 2.66 -3.85 -6.61
N LEU A 268 3.89 -4.31 -6.50
CA LEU A 268 4.83 -3.85 -5.47
C LEU A 268 5.66 -2.68 -5.98
N ALA A 269 5.71 -1.60 -5.20
CA ALA A 269 6.59 -0.47 -5.43
C ALA A 269 7.28 -0.05 -4.13
N LYS A 270 8.59 0.11 -4.18
CA LYS A 270 9.36 0.51 -2.99
C LYS A 270 8.99 1.93 -2.56
N SER A 271 8.64 2.06 -1.29
CA SER A 271 8.33 3.33 -0.67
C SER A 271 9.02 3.38 0.68
N ASP A 272 10.06 4.17 0.82
CA ASP A 272 10.80 4.34 2.06
C ASP A 272 10.63 5.72 2.65
N MET A 273 10.84 5.77 3.96
CA MET A 273 10.83 6.99 4.73
C MET A 273 12.10 7.79 4.44
N ALA A 274 11.98 8.90 3.71
CA ALA A 274 13.08 9.85 3.57
C ALA A 274 13.24 10.69 4.86
N SER A 275 12.12 11.08 5.48
CA SER A 275 12.03 11.73 6.79
C SER A 275 10.64 11.49 7.37
N PHE A 276 9.87 12.55 7.73
CA PHE A 276 8.43 12.43 7.99
C PHE A 276 7.63 12.14 6.70
N VAL A 277 8.27 12.29 5.55
CA VAL A 277 7.73 12.06 4.21
C VAL A 277 8.14 10.66 3.74
N ASP A 278 7.19 9.92 3.19
CA ASP A 278 7.46 8.69 2.45
C ASP A 278 7.72 9.03 0.98
N SER A 279 8.77 8.47 0.37
CA SER A 279 9.00 8.63 -1.07
C SER A 279 7.92 7.89 -1.86
N LEU A 280 7.27 8.60 -2.76
CA LEU A 280 6.27 8.05 -3.68
C LEU A 280 6.76 8.02 -5.13
N VAL A 281 8.07 8.20 -5.37
CA VAL A 281 8.64 8.28 -6.71
C VAL A 281 8.55 6.95 -7.44
N ALA A 282 8.97 5.85 -6.82
CA ALA A 282 8.85 4.53 -7.44
C ALA A 282 7.38 4.07 -7.61
N PRO A 283 6.47 4.26 -6.64
CA PRO A 283 5.03 4.13 -6.88
C PRO A 283 4.50 4.91 -8.08
N LEU A 284 4.89 6.18 -8.23
CA LEU A 284 4.50 7.00 -9.36
C LEU A 284 5.06 6.47 -10.68
N SER A 285 6.32 6.01 -10.69
CA SER A 285 6.94 5.40 -11.87
C SER A 285 6.22 4.12 -12.29
N LEU A 286 5.77 3.28 -11.35
CA LEU A 286 4.98 2.10 -11.65
C LEU A 286 3.57 2.47 -12.18
N ILE A 287 2.94 3.51 -11.64
CA ILE A 287 1.69 4.07 -12.17
C ILE A 287 1.88 4.58 -13.60
N ASN A 288 2.96 5.30 -13.91
CA ASN A 288 3.28 5.73 -15.27
C ASN A 288 3.38 4.53 -16.23
N ALA A 289 4.09 3.47 -15.81
CA ALA A 289 4.20 2.26 -16.60
C ALA A 289 2.82 1.61 -16.88
N LEU A 290 1.94 1.60 -15.85
CA LEU A 290 0.58 1.07 -15.96
C LEU A 290 -0.26 1.90 -16.96
N ILE A 291 -0.21 3.23 -16.87
CA ILE A 291 -0.91 4.14 -17.79
C ILE A 291 -0.44 3.91 -19.24
N VAL A 292 0.88 3.85 -19.46
CA VAL A 292 1.46 3.64 -20.79
C VAL A 292 1.07 2.27 -21.35
N ALA A 293 1.12 1.21 -20.54
CA ALA A 293 0.75 -0.14 -20.99
C ALA A 293 -0.73 -0.24 -21.36
N ILE A 294 -1.61 0.40 -20.61
CA ILE A 294 -3.05 0.49 -20.89
C ILE A 294 -3.31 1.32 -22.15
N GLY A 295 -2.69 2.49 -22.25
CA GLY A 295 -2.80 3.36 -23.42
C GLY A 295 -2.39 2.66 -24.71
N ARG A 296 -1.33 1.82 -24.66
CA ARG A 296 -0.95 0.97 -25.80
C ARG A 296 -2.01 -0.03 -26.21
N LYS A 297 -2.73 -0.63 -25.25
CA LYS A 297 -3.83 -1.57 -25.55
C LYS A 297 -5.08 -0.86 -26.09
N LYS A 298 -5.28 0.40 -25.74
CA LYS A 298 -6.41 1.25 -26.13
C LYS A 298 -6.00 2.31 -27.18
N ASN A 299 -4.96 2.05 -27.96
CA ASN A 299 -4.31 3.04 -28.81
C ASN A 299 -5.28 3.76 -29.79
N ASP A 300 -6.19 3.02 -30.42
CA ASP A 300 -7.09 3.58 -31.43
C ASP A 300 -8.13 4.51 -30.79
N ASP A 301 -8.75 4.07 -29.68
CA ASP A 301 -9.71 4.86 -28.91
C ASP A 301 -9.03 6.13 -28.36
N LEU A 302 -7.81 5.98 -27.83
CA LEU A 302 -7.05 7.05 -27.20
C LEU A 302 -6.61 8.09 -28.24
N SER A 303 -6.17 7.70 -29.44
CA SER A 303 -5.80 8.59 -30.52
C SER A 303 -6.97 9.50 -30.92
N GLN A 304 -8.16 8.95 -31.08
CA GLN A 304 -9.36 9.72 -31.41
C GLN A 304 -9.74 10.71 -30.29
N THR A 305 -9.59 10.28 -29.02
CA THR A 305 -9.83 11.14 -27.87
C THR A 305 -8.88 12.33 -27.88
N PHE A 306 -7.57 12.11 -28.12
CA PHE A 306 -6.59 13.19 -28.15
C PHE A 306 -6.77 14.13 -29.35
N GLU A 307 -7.11 13.60 -30.54
CA GLU A 307 -7.43 14.44 -31.68
C GLU A 307 -8.59 15.42 -31.36
N THR A 308 -9.61 14.92 -30.67
CA THR A 308 -10.75 15.76 -30.24
C THR A 308 -10.32 16.79 -29.19
N LEU A 309 -9.50 16.39 -28.21
CA LEU A 309 -8.99 17.26 -27.15
C LEU A 309 -8.07 18.35 -27.69
N GLU A 310 -7.19 18.04 -28.63
CA GLU A 310 -6.31 19.04 -29.27
C GLU A 310 -7.13 20.14 -29.98
N GLN A 311 -8.24 19.77 -30.66
CA GLN A 311 -9.14 20.75 -31.26
C GLN A 311 -9.79 21.66 -30.21
N ILE A 312 -10.26 21.08 -29.09
CA ILE A 312 -10.86 21.82 -27.98
C ILE A 312 -9.79 22.73 -27.33
N TRP A 313 -8.59 22.24 -27.11
CA TRP A 313 -7.53 23.02 -26.50
C TRP A 313 -7.05 24.18 -27.37
N ASP A 314 -7.06 24.01 -28.70
CA ASP A 314 -6.76 25.11 -29.64
C ASP A 314 -7.89 26.14 -29.69
N GLU A 315 -9.17 25.70 -29.71
CA GLU A 315 -10.36 26.55 -29.71
C GLU A 315 -10.45 27.42 -28.45
N TYR A 316 -10.11 26.82 -27.26
CA TYR A 316 -10.23 27.49 -25.97
C TYR A 316 -8.88 28.05 -25.46
N GLU A 317 -7.85 28.04 -26.29
CA GLU A 317 -6.51 28.58 -25.97
C GLU A 317 -5.96 28.05 -24.64
N VAL A 318 -6.10 26.73 -24.42
CA VAL A 318 -5.73 26.08 -23.15
C VAL A 318 -4.23 26.10 -22.91
N TYR A 319 -3.42 26.05 -23.97
CA TYR A 319 -1.96 26.11 -23.91
C TYR A 319 -1.40 27.40 -24.52
N GLU A 320 -0.38 27.97 -23.88
CA GLU A 320 0.39 29.06 -24.44
C GLU A 320 1.07 28.59 -25.73
N LYS A 321 0.87 29.35 -26.81
CA LYS A 321 1.61 29.14 -28.07
C LYS A 321 3.03 29.65 -27.88
N VAL A 322 4.02 28.77 -27.86
CA VAL A 322 5.43 29.16 -27.89
C VAL A 322 5.68 29.75 -29.25
N GLU A 323 5.89 31.10 -29.31
CA GLU A 323 6.33 31.74 -30.53
C GLU A 323 7.66 31.08 -30.96
N GLU A 324 7.68 30.49 -32.15
CA GLU A 324 8.94 30.01 -32.73
C GLU A 324 9.89 31.23 -32.82
N ILE A 325 10.94 31.21 -32.01
CA ILE A 325 12.03 32.14 -32.08
C ILE A 325 12.74 31.86 -33.42
N THR A 326 12.36 32.63 -34.46
CA THR A 326 13.01 32.65 -35.78
C THR A 326 14.42 33.23 -35.68
#